data_222152f0d4fe565b9d5beed0341cbe96
#
_entry.id   222152f0d4fe565b9d5beed0341cbe96
#
_cell.length_a   1.000
_cell.length_b   1.000
_cell.length_c   1.000
_cell.angle_alpha   90.00
_cell.angle_beta   90.00
_cell.angle_gamma   90.00
#
_symmetry.space_group_name_H-M   'P 1'
#
loop_
_entity.id
_entity.type
_entity.pdbx_description
1 polymer ?
#
loop_
_entity_poly.entity_id
_entity_poly.type
_entity_poly.pdbx_seq_one_letter_code
_entity_poly.pdbx_strand_id
1 'polypeptide(L)'
;MLIEVDLPADFPPPRVPREPIARNLRDIIPAGKGRVDKAEYLARLRRGQRAGMRSLLTLMNTEHSHDWRRPTVVCIVGGGPSLAEEVGALRHLIKRGEKVLAVNKSHDWLLQPGLRCDYAALLDPKEWVADYIDLDLAAAKSTRKRAGKFWAPPKYLIASQCHDLVLEKFKHRKEAYMWHAAAGLGESEILKTEFADELWVNIAGASVIGLRAVGLAHGLGFREMHLFGIDGSMKPAADDSSPKLYAYDKPHIDKTWKAFEVKLTSGWRRAFMANHHMARSVYEFEDSMRDWDRQIKAGKMEPFSLRVHGNPDYSAIAMVAAGMGVHAAAEENETYGKAPPKT
;
A
#
# COMPACT_ATOMS: atom_id res chain seq x y z
N MET A 1 -3.37 13.90 14.46
CA MET A 1 -4.35 14.76 15.16
C MET A 1 -5.11 15.56 14.12
N LEU A 2 -6.38 15.33 13.98
CA LEU A 2 -7.26 16.00 13.02
C LEU A 2 -8.03 17.09 13.75
N ILE A 3 -7.99 18.28 13.22
CA ILE A 3 -8.58 19.49 13.82
C ILE A 3 -9.51 20.13 12.79
N GLU A 4 -10.59 20.72 13.27
CA GLU A 4 -11.56 21.49 12.50
C GLU A 4 -10.89 22.67 11.78
N VAL A 5 -11.21 22.90 10.50
CA VAL A 5 -10.53 23.91 9.69
C VAL A 5 -11.45 24.68 8.79
N ASP A 6 -11.24 25.98 8.78
CA ASP A 6 -11.56 26.81 7.63
C ASP A 6 -10.52 26.57 6.55
N LEU A 7 -10.99 26.15 5.36
CA LEU A 7 -10.09 25.94 4.24
C LEU A 7 -9.37 27.23 3.88
N PRO A 8 -8.03 27.21 3.63
CA PRO A 8 -7.33 28.37 3.11
C PRO A 8 -8.04 28.95 1.89
N ALA A 9 -7.99 30.26 1.73
CA ALA A 9 -8.69 30.96 0.63
C ALA A 9 -8.16 30.58 -0.76
N ASP A 10 -6.95 30.05 -0.83
CA ASP A 10 -6.25 29.56 -2.02
C ASP A 10 -6.49 28.07 -2.31
N PHE A 11 -7.25 27.37 -1.44
CA PHE A 11 -7.61 25.99 -1.73
C PHE A 11 -8.70 25.99 -2.82
N PRO A 12 -8.48 25.32 -3.96
CA PRO A 12 -9.47 25.31 -5.02
C PRO A 12 -10.80 24.78 -4.46
N PRO A 13 -11.91 25.50 -4.68
CA PRO A 13 -13.20 25.10 -4.12
C PRO A 13 -13.54 23.69 -4.61
N PRO A 14 -13.79 22.74 -3.70
CA PRO A 14 -14.29 21.45 -4.13
C PRO A 14 -15.65 21.69 -4.80
N ARG A 15 -15.89 21.10 -5.97
CA ARG A 15 -17.22 21.08 -6.60
C ARG A 15 -18.28 20.33 -5.77
N VAL A 16 -17.91 19.86 -4.59
CA VAL A 16 -18.78 19.17 -3.64
C VAL A 16 -19.28 20.18 -2.62
N PRO A 17 -20.59 20.18 -2.26
CA PRO A 17 -21.13 21.07 -1.23
C PRO A 17 -20.29 21.01 0.04
N ARG A 18 -19.96 22.16 0.62
CA ARG A 18 -19.25 22.29 1.88
C ARG A 18 -20.16 21.76 3.01
N GLU A 19 -20.08 20.47 3.28
CA GLU A 19 -20.61 19.94 4.52
C GLU A 19 -19.61 20.19 5.66
N PRO A 20 -20.08 20.36 6.90
CA PRO A 20 -19.19 20.55 8.03
C PRO A 20 -18.20 19.38 8.12
N ILE A 21 -16.93 19.71 8.27
CA ILE A 21 -15.85 18.74 8.45
C ILE A 21 -16.15 17.97 9.73
N ALA A 22 -16.11 16.65 9.67
CA ALA A 22 -16.30 15.84 10.86
C ALA A 22 -15.24 16.23 11.90
N ARG A 23 -15.70 16.66 13.08
CA ARG A 23 -14.87 17.21 14.16
C ARG A 23 -13.87 16.22 14.72
N ASN A 24 -14.06 14.94 14.40
CA ASN A 24 -13.21 13.88 14.91
C ASN A 24 -13.17 12.74 13.89
N LEU A 25 -12.00 12.13 13.67
CA LEU A 25 -11.90 10.92 12.84
C LEU A 25 -12.78 9.77 13.36
N ARG A 26 -13.03 9.73 14.67
CA ARG A 26 -13.99 8.78 15.24
C ARG A 26 -15.41 8.98 14.72
N ASP A 27 -15.75 10.19 14.30
CA ASP A 27 -17.05 10.51 13.70
C ASP A 27 -17.10 10.16 12.21
N ILE A 28 -15.95 10.08 11.54
CA ILE A 28 -15.83 9.61 10.16
C ILE A 28 -15.79 8.08 10.09
N ILE A 29 -15.26 7.44 11.12
CA ILE A 29 -15.20 5.99 11.22
C ILE A 29 -16.47 5.53 11.93
N PRO A 30 -17.40 4.83 11.23
CA PRO A 30 -18.59 4.32 11.90
C PRO A 30 -18.19 3.46 13.09
N ALA A 31 -18.55 3.92 14.29
CA ALA A 31 -18.31 3.15 15.48
C ALA A 31 -18.97 1.77 15.34
N GLY A 32 -18.19 0.72 15.45
CA GLY A 32 -18.67 -0.63 15.67
C GLY A 32 -18.98 -1.51 14.45
N LYS A 33 -18.84 -1.06 13.20
CA LYS A 33 -19.02 -1.93 12.02
C LYS A 33 -17.76 -2.69 11.59
N GLY A 34 -16.72 -2.68 12.36
CA GLY A 34 -15.42 -3.30 12.04
C GLY A 34 -15.15 -4.66 12.69
N ARG A 35 -16.07 -5.18 13.51
CA ARG A 35 -15.94 -6.56 13.97
C ARG A 35 -16.56 -7.47 12.92
N VAL A 36 -15.72 -8.05 12.11
CA VAL A 36 -16.11 -9.24 11.33
C VAL A 36 -16.60 -10.27 12.35
N ASP A 37 -17.78 -10.82 12.14
CA ASP A 37 -18.26 -11.93 12.95
C ASP A 37 -17.23 -13.06 12.91
N LYS A 38 -16.97 -13.66 14.07
CA LYS A 38 -16.01 -14.78 14.19
C LYS A 38 -16.31 -15.89 13.19
N ALA A 39 -17.58 -16.25 13.03
CA ALA A 39 -18.01 -17.29 12.10
C ALA A 39 -17.74 -16.91 10.64
N GLU A 40 -18.03 -15.67 10.26
CA GLU A 40 -17.73 -15.16 8.93
C GLU A 40 -16.23 -15.11 8.66
N TYR A 41 -15.44 -14.65 9.63
CA TYR A 41 -13.99 -14.62 9.52
C TYR A 41 -13.41 -16.02 9.31
N LEU A 42 -13.81 -16.99 10.13
CA LEU A 42 -13.43 -18.40 9.99
C LEU A 42 -13.85 -19.00 8.64
N ALA A 43 -15.07 -18.67 8.18
CA ALA A 43 -15.55 -19.12 6.88
C ALA A 43 -14.68 -18.58 5.73
N ARG A 44 -14.25 -17.31 5.80
CA ARG A 44 -13.33 -16.71 4.83
C ARG A 44 -11.96 -17.38 4.84
N LEU A 45 -11.40 -17.60 6.03
CA LEU A 45 -10.12 -18.30 6.17
C LEU A 45 -10.18 -19.70 5.54
N ARG A 46 -11.22 -20.48 5.86
CA ARG A 46 -11.42 -21.83 5.33
C ARG A 46 -11.64 -21.86 3.81
N ARG A 47 -12.28 -20.81 3.24
CA ARG A 47 -12.40 -20.68 1.78
C ARG A 47 -11.04 -20.48 1.13
N GLY A 48 -10.23 -19.58 1.69
CA GLY A 48 -8.88 -19.35 1.24
C GLY A 48 -8.06 -20.64 1.23
N GLN A 49 -8.09 -21.42 2.31
CA GLN A 49 -7.43 -22.74 2.37
C GLN A 49 -7.86 -23.67 1.23
N ARG A 50 -9.18 -23.79 1.02
CA ARG A 50 -9.73 -24.65 -0.04
C ARG A 50 -9.39 -24.20 -1.44
N ALA A 51 -8.98 -22.95 -1.64
CA ALA A 51 -8.52 -22.45 -2.93
C ALA A 51 -7.17 -23.07 -3.37
N GLY A 52 -6.50 -23.85 -2.51
CA GLY A 52 -5.29 -24.60 -2.87
C GLY A 52 -4.08 -23.73 -3.16
N MET A 53 -4.06 -22.48 -2.69
CA MET A 53 -2.89 -21.61 -2.78
C MET A 53 -1.85 -22.01 -1.73
N ARG A 54 -0.57 -21.82 -2.08
CA ARG A 54 0.52 -22.05 -1.12
C ARG A 54 0.49 -21.01 0.00
N SER A 55 0.93 -21.38 1.21
CA SER A 55 1.12 -20.38 2.26
C SER A 55 2.22 -19.39 1.90
N LEU A 56 2.04 -18.12 2.23
CA LEU A 56 3.06 -17.08 2.09
C LEU A 56 4.33 -17.43 2.87
N LEU A 57 4.23 -18.20 3.96
CA LEU A 57 5.40 -18.66 4.72
C LEU A 57 6.39 -19.44 3.85
N THR A 58 5.90 -20.23 2.89
CA THR A 58 6.75 -20.95 1.93
C THR A 58 7.61 -19.99 1.11
N LEU A 59 7.01 -18.87 0.69
CA LEU A 59 7.75 -17.83 -0.04
C LEU A 59 8.72 -17.08 0.87
N MET A 60 8.29 -16.72 2.07
CA MET A 60 9.14 -16.04 3.04
C MET A 60 10.40 -16.85 3.35
N ASN A 61 10.28 -18.14 3.58
CA ASN A 61 11.41 -19.02 3.85
C ASN A 61 12.40 -19.11 2.68
N THR A 62 11.95 -18.92 1.45
CA THR A 62 12.83 -18.90 0.27
C THR A 62 13.48 -17.54 0.01
N GLU A 63 12.77 -16.45 0.32
CA GLU A 63 13.28 -15.10 0.12
C GLU A 63 14.21 -14.64 1.25
N HIS A 64 14.01 -15.12 2.48
CA HIS A 64 14.84 -14.82 3.64
C HIS A 64 16.28 -15.37 3.58
N SER A 65 16.60 -16.18 2.58
CA SER A 65 17.99 -16.66 2.36
C SER A 65 18.95 -15.56 1.88
N HIS A 66 18.49 -14.31 1.78
CA HIS A 66 19.30 -13.19 1.36
C HIS A 66 20.27 -12.73 2.44
N ASP A 67 21.48 -12.43 2.04
CA ASP A 67 22.54 -11.90 2.92
C ASP A 67 22.04 -10.58 3.57
N TRP A 68 21.79 -10.59 4.88
CA TRP A 68 21.35 -9.43 5.66
C TRP A 68 22.31 -8.21 5.59
N ARG A 69 23.56 -8.43 5.11
CA ARG A 69 24.57 -7.38 4.92
C ARG A 69 24.27 -6.48 3.73
N ARG A 70 23.33 -6.86 2.87
CA ARG A 70 22.84 -6.01 1.78
C ARG A 70 21.33 -5.85 1.97
N PRO A 71 20.88 -4.69 2.48
CA PRO A 71 19.44 -4.45 2.60
C PRO A 71 18.79 -4.60 1.22
N THR A 72 17.89 -5.56 1.11
CA THR A 72 17.11 -5.72 -0.10
C THR A 72 16.07 -4.62 -0.16
N VAL A 73 16.09 -3.89 -1.26
CA VAL A 73 15.20 -2.74 -1.50
C VAL A 73 13.93 -3.21 -2.21
N VAL A 74 12.79 -2.70 -1.78
CA VAL A 74 11.52 -2.91 -2.46
C VAL A 74 10.76 -1.60 -2.66
N CYS A 75 10.24 -1.39 -3.86
CA CYS A 75 9.29 -0.34 -4.17
C CYS A 75 7.88 -0.86 -3.97
N ILE A 76 7.17 -0.36 -2.98
CA ILE A 76 5.75 -0.65 -2.73
C ILE A 76 4.93 0.37 -3.51
N VAL A 77 4.15 -0.09 -4.49
CA VAL A 77 3.49 0.78 -5.45
C VAL A 77 1.98 0.69 -5.29
N GLY A 78 1.39 1.76 -4.79
CA GLY A 78 -0.05 2.01 -4.77
C GLY A 78 -0.51 2.73 -6.04
N GLY A 79 -1.80 3.05 -6.10
CA GLY A 79 -2.41 3.69 -7.26
C GLY A 79 -2.71 5.17 -7.08
N GLY A 80 -2.21 5.81 -6.03
CA GLY A 80 -2.49 7.21 -5.74
C GLY A 80 -1.93 8.18 -6.78
N PRO A 81 -2.40 9.42 -6.79
CA PRO A 81 -2.13 10.37 -7.87
C PRO A 81 -0.65 10.77 -8.01
N SER A 82 0.16 10.69 -6.94
CA SER A 82 1.60 10.99 -7.00
C SER A 82 2.38 10.01 -7.87
N LEU A 83 1.89 8.77 -8.04
CA LEU A 83 2.60 7.73 -8.79
C LEU A 83 2.98 8.17 -10.21
N ALA A 84 2.12 8.94 -10.88
CA ALA A 84 2.39 9.39 -12.24
C ALA A 84 3.58 10.36 -12.31
N GLU A 85 3.78 11.17 -11.29
CA GLU A 85 4.90 12.14 -11.19
C GLU A 85 6.19 11.45 -10.76
N GLU A 86 6.09 10.45 -9.89
CA GLU A 86 7.21 9.70 -9.32
C GLU A 86 7.68 8.52 -10.20
N VAL A 87 7.07 8.33 -11.37
CA VAL A 87 7.43 7.20 -12.27
C VAL A 87 8.88 7.22 -12.71
N GLY A 88 9.51 8.40 -12.77
CA GLY A 88 10.93 8.57 -13.07
C GLY A 88 11.83 7.93 -12.02
N ALA A 89 11.60 8.26 -10.74
CA ALA A 89 12.30 7.71 -9.59
C ALA A 89 12.09 6.19 -9.48
N LEU A 90 10.83 5.74 -9.60
CA LEU A 90 10.50 4.31 -9.62
C LEU A 90 11.24 3.57 -10.74
N ARG A 91 11.26 4.10 -11.96
CA ARG A 91 11.97 3.51 -13.09
C ARG A 91 13.47 3.43 -12.85
N HIS A 92 14.05 4.42 -12.18
CA HIS A 92 15.46 4.42 -11.80
C HIS A 92 15.77 3.26 -10.85
N LEU A 93 15.00 3.06 -9.79
CA LEU A 93 15.15 1.95 -8.85
C LEU A 93 14.98 0.60 -9.53
N ILE A 94 13.97 0.45 -10.39
CA ILE A 94 13.78 -0.79 -11.19
C ILE A 94 14.99 -1.11 -12.07
N LYS A 95 15.62 -0.10 -12.68
CA LYS A 95 16.83 -0.30 -13.49
C LYS A 95 18.02 -0.74 -12.65
N ARG A 96 18.11 -0.35 -11.41
CA ARG A 96 19.13 -0.82 -10.46
C ARG A 96 18.91 -2.29 -10.03
N GLY A 97 17.77 -2.86 -10.36
CA GLY A 97 17.42 -4.24 -10.02
C GLY A 97 16.53 -4.38 -8.79
N GLU A 98 16.11 -3.26 -8.19
CA GLU A 98 15.27 -3.25 -6.99
C GLU A 98 13.91 -3.91 -7.26
N LYS A 99 13.36 -4.57 -6.25
CA LYS A 99 12.10 -5.30 -6.36
C LYS A 99 10.89 -4.38 -6.36
N VAL A 100 9.79 -4.83 -6.95
CA VAL A 100 8.54 -4.08 -7.01
C VAL A 100 7.40 -4.93 -6.46
N LEU A 101 6.71 -4.41 -5.44
CA LEU A 101 5.48 -4.94 -4.86
C LEU A 101 4.32 -4.00 -5.21
N ALA A 102 3.53 -4.36 -6.21
CA ALA A 102 2.32 -3.65 -6.57
C ALA A 102 1.15 -4.00 -5.63
N VAL A 103 0.26 -3.05 -5.35
CA VAL A 103 -0.97 -3.32 -4.64
C VAL A 103 -2.18 -2.99 -5.50
N ASN A 104 -3.14 -3.90 -5.54
CA ASN A 104 -4.36 -3.74 -6.33
C ASN A 104 -4.05 -3.42 -7.82
N LYS A 105 -4.76 -2.49 -8.41
CA LYS A 105 -4.70 -2.13 -9.83
C LYS A 105 -3.36 -1.51 -10.28
N SER A 106 -2.49 -1.12 -9.37
CA SER A 106 -1.16 -0.62 -9.74
C SER A 106 -0.30 -1.69 -10.45
N HIS A 107 -0.65 -2.98 -10.29
CA HIS A 107 -0.04 -4.07 -11.05
C HIS A 107 -0.18 -3.85 -12.57
N ASP A 108 -1.39 -3.69 -13.07
CA ASP A 108 -1.66 -3.51 -14.50
C ASP A 108 -1.09 -2.19 -15.00
N TRP A 109 -1.20 -1.14 -14.19
CA TRP A 109 -0.64 0.16 -14.51
C TRP A 109 0.88 0.09 -14.73
N LEU A 110 1.62 -0.64 -13.91
CA LEU A 110 3.07 -0.84 -14.06
C LEU A 110 3.40 -1.61 -15.35
N LEU A 111 2.62 -2.64 -15.66
CA LEU A 111 2.88 -3.48 -16.83
C LEU A 111 2.63 -2.75 -18.15
N GLN A 112 1.68 -1.82 -18.21
CA GLN A 112 1.37 -1.06 -19.43
C GLN A 112 2.59 -0.30 -20.00
N PRO A 113 3.29 0.58 -19.23
CA PRO A 113 4.51 1.23 -19.68
C PRO A 113 5.72 0.29 -19.69
N GLY A 114 5.50 -0.99 -19.39
CA GLY A 114 6.53 -2.02 -19.39
C GLY A 114 7.49 -1.94 -18.22
N LEU A 115 7.02 -1.49 -17.07
CA LEU A 115 7.75 -1.62 -15.82
C LEU A 115 7.58 -3.03 -15.25
N ARG A 116 8.59 -3.48 -14.51
CA ARG A 116 8.56 -4.80 -13.87
C ARG A 116 7.68 -4.74 -12.62
N CYS A 117 6.96 -5.84 -12.39
CA CYS A 117 6.31 -6.15 -11.13
C CYS A 117 6.82 -7.50 -10.65
N ASP A 118 7.40 -7.59 -9.47
CA ASP A 118 7.90 -8.84 -8.88
C ASP A 118 6.86 -9.50 -7.98
N TYR A 119 6.06 -8.68 -7.27
CA TYR A 119 4.99 -9.12 -6.37
C TYR A 119 3.74 -8.29 -6.61
N ALA A 120 2.57 -8.89 -6.47
CA ALA A 120 1.30 -8.18 -6.52
C ALA A 120 0.40 -8.63 -5.35
N ALA A 121 -0.08 -7.69 -4.53
CA ALA A 121 -0.87 -7.99 -3.34
C ALA A 121 -2.32 -7.53 -3.49
N LEU A 122 -3.27 -8.39 -3.07
CA LEU A 122 -4.71 -8.13 -3.01
C LEU A 122 -5.23 -8.39 -1.60
N LEU A 123 -6.17 -7.55 -1.15
CA LEU A 123 -6.74 -7.64 0.20
C LEU A 123 -8.27 -7.58 0.23
N ASP A 124 -8.90 -6.76 -0.61
CA ASP A 124 -10.29 -6.36 -0.43
C ASP A 124 -11.30 -7.48 -0.69
N PRO A 125 -12.38 -7.56 0.13
CA PRO A 125 -13.43 -8.58 -0.02
C PRO A 125 -14.48 -8.23 -1.09
N LYS A 126 -14.17 -7.30 -2.00
CA LYS A 126 -15.09 -6.82 -3.04
C LYS A 126 -14.89 -7.60 -4.33
N GLU A 127 -15.99 -7.92 -5.02
CA GLU A 127 -15.96 -8.72 -6.25
C GLU A 127 -15.13 -8.09 -7.37
N TRP A 128 -15.23 -6.77 -7.54
CA TRP A 128 -14.50 -6.05 -8.59
C TRP A 128 -12.98 -6.06 -8.41
N VAL A 129 -12.46 -6.50 -7.27
CA VAL A 129 -11.02 -6.66 -7.05
C VAL A 129 -10.46 -7.77 -7.93
N ALA A 130 -11.30 -8.71 -8.38
CA ALA A 130 -10.91 -9.71 -9.37
C ALA A 130 -10.43 -9.09 -10.69
N ASP A 131 -10.92 -7.90 -11.02
CA ASP A 131 -10.56 -7.18 -12.24
C ASP A 131 -9.30 -6.29 -12.10
N TYR A 132 -8.70 -6.25 -10.90
CA TYR A 132 -7.52 -5.41 -10.64
C TYR A 132 -6.21 -5.99 -11.19
N ILE A 133 -6.20 -7.26 -11.53
CA ILE A 133 -5.03 -7.93 -12.07
C ILE A 133 -5.42 -8.65 -13.37
N ASP A 134 -4.88 -8.16 -14.48
CA ASP A 134 -4.97 -8.81 -15.77
C ASP A 134 -3.85 -9.85 -15.91
N LEU A 135 -4.21 -11.14 -15.76
CA LEU A 135 -3.26 -12.24 -15.84
C LEU A 135 -2.75 -12.49 -17.29
N ASP A 136 -3.56 -12.16 -18.29
CA ASP A 136 -3.15 -12.29 -19.69
C ASP A 136 -2.14 -11.21 -20.05
N LEU A 137 -2.33 -9.98 -19.57
CA LEU A 137 -1.36 -8.91 -19.67
C LEU A 137 -0.03 -9.32 -18.99
N ALA A 138 -0.09 -9.87 -17.78
CA ALA A 138 1.10 -10.33 -17.06
C ALA A 138 1.82 -11.46 -17.81
N ALA A 139 1.09 -12.44 -18.35
CA ALA A 139 1.65 -13.51 -19.16
C ALA A 139 2.30 -12.96 -20.44
N ALA A 140 1.61 -12.10 -21.17
CA ALA A 140 2.13 -11.47 -22.38
C ALA A 140 3.40 -10.66 -22.15
N LYS A 141 3.52 -9.99 -20.99
CA LYS A 141 4.71 -9.22 -20.62
C LYS A 141 5.86 -10.12 -20.16
N SER A 142 5.59 -11.22 -19.48
CA SER A 142 6.61 -12.15 -19.00
C SER A 142 7.28 -12.93 -20.14
N THR A 143 6.59 -13.16 -21.25
CA THR A 143 7.15 -13.83 -22.44
C THR A 143 8.05 -12.92 -23.28
N ARG A 144 7.98 -11.60 -23.11
CA ARG A 144 8.81 -10.66 -23.86
C ARG A 144 10.23 -10.57 -23.30
N LYS A 145 11.21 -10.92 -24.11
CA LYS A 145 12.61 -10.70 -23.78
C LYS A 145 12.92 -9.20 -23.80
N ARG A 146 13.33 -8.63 -22.66
CA ARG A 146 13.82 -7.26 -22.58
C ARG A 146 15.25 -7.25 -22.07
N ALA A 147 16.11 -6.49 -22.72
CA ALA A 147 17.55 -6.42 -22.39
C ALA A 147 18.21 -7.81 -22.22
N GLY A 148 17.80 -8.80 -23.04
CA GLY A 148 18.33 -10.13 -22.97
C GLY A 148 17.79 -11.05 -21.89
N LYS A 149 16.91 -10.56 -20.99
CA LYS A 149 16.32 -11.33 -19.88
C LYS A 149 14.81 -11.50 -20.04
N PHE A 150 14.31 -12.69 -19.73
CA PHE A 150 12.86 -12.90 -19.53
C PHE A 150 12.46 -12.42 -18.14
N TRP A 151 11.31 -11.80 -18.02
CA TRP A 151 10.74 -11.51 -16.72
C TRP A 151 9.99 -12.74 -16.21
N ALA A 152 10.25 -13.10 -14.98
CA ALA A 152 9.41 -14.08 -14.31
C ALA A 152 8.01 -13.45 -14.06
N PRO A 153 6.94 -14.26 -14.11
CA PRO A 153 5.62 -13.79 -13.70
C PRO A 153 5.66 -13.26 -12.25
N PRO A 154 4.86 -12.23 -11.92
CA PRO A 154 4.75 -11.76 -10.55
C PRO A 154 4.33 -12.87 -9.58
N LYS A 155 4.79 -12.81 -8.34
CA LYS A 155 4.26 -13.62 -7.25
C LYS A 155 3.05 -12.90 -6.67
N TYR A 156 1.90 -13.56 -6.64
CA TYR A 156 0.63 -13.00 -6.21
C TYR A 156 0.39 -13.29 -4.74
N LEU A 157 0.27 -12.25 -3.93
CA LEU A 157 0.07 -12.32 -2.48
C LEU A 157 -1.41 -12.04 -2.19
N ILE A 158 -2.19 -13.08 -2.04
CA ILE A 158 -3.65 -13.02 -1.96
C ILE A 158 -4.08 -13.16 -0.51
N ALA A 159 -4.78 -12.16 0.03
CA ALA A 159 -5.35 -12.25 1.36
C ALA A 159 -6.53 -13.22 1.37
N SER A 160 -6.66 -14.02 2.43
CA SER A 160 -7.77 -14.96 2.58
C SER A 160 -9.15 -14.29 2.64
N GLN A 161 -9.18 -12.99 2.95
CA GLN A 161 -10.40 -12.18 2.99
C GLN A 161 -10.88 -11.71 1.60
N CYS A 162 -10.10 -11.93 0.54
CA CYS A 162 -10.52 -11.57 -0.80
C CYS A 162 -11.83 -12.27 -1.19
N HIS A 163 -12.55 -11.65 -2.11
CA HIS A 163 -13.78 -12.21 -2.66
C HIS A 163 -13.54 -13.55 -3.38
N ASP A 164 -14.53 -14.41 -3.41
CA ASP A 164 -14.43 -15.75 -4.01
C ASP A 164 -13.97 -15.71 -5.48
N LEU A 165 -14.37 -14.70 -6.25
CA LEU A 165 -13.90 -14.50 -7.63
C LEU A 165 -12.38 -14.29 -7.71
N VAL A 166 -11.79 -13.62 -6.72
CA VAL A 166 -10.33 -13.46 -6.63
C VAL A 166 -9.70 -14.81 -6.31
N LEU A 167 -10.23 -15.52 -5.32
CA LEU A 167 -9.71 -16.84 -4.92
C LEU A 167 -9.76 -17.84 -6.08
N GLU A 168 -10.87 -17.91 -6.82
CA GLU A 168 -10.99 -18.77 -8.01
C GLU A 168 -10.02 -18.37 -9.13
N LYS A 169 -9.81 -17.06 -9.36
CA LYS A 169 -8.87 -16.57 -10.38
C LYS A 169 -7.43 -17.02 -10.12
N PHE A 170 -7.04 -17.13 -8.85
CA PHE A 170 -5.68 -17.52 -8.45
C PHE A 170 -5.56 -18.98 -7.99
N LYS A 171 -6.64 -19.73 -8.00
CA LYS A 171 -6.70 -21.13 -7.62
C LYS A 171 -5.67 -21.97 -8.39
N HIS A 172 -4.93 -22.80 -7.65
CA HIS A 172 -3.90 -23.69 -8.20
C HIS A 172 -2.78 -23.03 -9.00
N ARG A 173 -2.64 -21.69 -8.94
CA ARG A 173 -1.50 -21.01 -9.57
C ARG A 173 -0.24 -21.17 -8.74
N LYS A 174 0.85 -21.55 -9.38
CA LYS A 174 2.16 -21.76 -8.73
C LYS A 174 2.72 -20.48 -8.13
N GLU A 175 2.36 -19.34 -8.72
CA GLU A 175 2.79 -18.00 -8.33
C GLU A 175 1.91 -17.38 -7.24
N ALA A 176 0.80 -18.05 -6.83
CA ALA A 176 -0.12 -17.52 -5.83
C ALA A 176 0.20 -18.03 -4.42
N TYR A 177 0.23 -17.09 -3.49
CA TYR A 177 0.54 -17.33 -2.07
C TYR A 177 -0.52 -16.66 -1.21
N MET A 178 -1.05 -17.41 -0.25
CA MET A 178 -2.08 -16.93 0.64
C MET A 178 -1.49 -16.43 1.95
N TRP A 179 -2.04 -15.33 2.44
CA TRP A 179 -1.75 -14.75 3.74
C TRP A 179 -3.06 -14.31 4.43
N HIS A 180 -3.00 -14.02 5.72
CA HIS A 180 -4.14 -13.55 6.49
C HIS A 180 -3.92 -12.11 6.95
N ALA A 181 -4.95 -11.28 6.78
CA ALA A 181 -4.92 -9.92 7.28
C ALA A 181 -5.66 -9.89 8.63
N ALA A 182 -4.93 -9.59 9.70
CA ALA A 182 -5.55 -9.31 10.98
C ALA A 182 -5.80 -7.82 11.12
N ALA A 183 -7.00 -7.43 11.53
CA ALA A 183 -7.38 -6.06 11.80
C ALA A 183 -7.43 -5.76 13.32
N GLY A 184 -7.26 -6.77 14.18
CA GLY A 184 -7.30 -6.61 15.62
C GLY A 184 -6.77 -7.81 16.40
N LEU A 185 -6.69 -7.67 17.72
CA LEU A 185 -6.16 -8.71 18.61
C LEU A 185 -7.01 -10.00 18.62
N GLY A 186 -8.33 -9.87 18.48
CA GLY A 186 -9.23 -11.02 18.48
C GLY A 186 -9.03 -11.97 17.29
N GLU A 187 -8.70 -11.42 16.12
CA GLU A 187 -8.45 -12.22 14.92
C GLU A 187 -7.14 -13.01 15.00
N SER A 188 -6.11 -12.45 15.61
CA SER A 188 -4.85 -13.15 15.85
C SER A 188 -5.05 -14.35 16.81
N GLU A 189 -5.89 -14.20 17.82
CA GLU A 189 -6.25 -15.32 18.72
C GLU A 189 -7.06 -16.40 18.00
N ILE A 190 -7.98 -16.01 17.13
CA ILE A 190 -8.73 -16.96 16.29
C ILE A 190 -7.77 -17.77 15.41
N LEU A 191 -6.79 -17.13 14.78
CA LEU A 191 -5.79 -17.84 13.96
C LEU A 191 -4.97 -18.82 14.80
N LYS A 192 -4.52 -18.40 15.98
CA LYS A 192 -3.74 -19.25 16.87
C LYS A 192 -4.52 -20.47 17.39
N THR A 193 -5.80 -20.29 17.72
CA THR A 193 -6.61 -21.37 18.31
C THR A 193 -7.21 -22.32 17.28
N GLU A 194 -7.68 -21.80 16.15
CA GLU A 194 -8.40 -22.59 15.16
C GLU A 194 -7.52 -23.17 14.06
N PHE A 195 -6.27 -22.65 13.94
CA PHE A 195 -5.30 -23.05 12.92
C PHE A 195 -3.91 -23.26 13.51
N ALA A 196 -3.82 -23.69 14.76
CA ALA A 196 -2.57 -23.83 15.51
C ALA A 196 -1.52 -24.73 14.81
N ASP A 197 -2.00 -25.76 14.10
CA ASP A 197 -1.16 -26.75 13.44
C ASP A 197 -0.77 -26.36 12.00
N GLU A 198 -1.22 -25.18 11.54
CA GLU A 198 -1.01 -24.75 10.17
C GLU A 198 0.03 -23.64 10.06
N LEU A 199 0.78 -23.68 8.96
CA LEU A 199 1.82 -22.68 8.66
C LEU A 199 1.19 -21.40 8.06
N TRP A 200 0.61 -20.58 8.94
CA TRP A 200 -0.06 -19.34 8.55
C TRP A 200 0.83 -18.12 8.69
N VAL A 201 0.66 -17.18 7.78
CA VAL A 201 1.22 -15.83 7.91
C VAL A 201 0.09 -14.85 8.15
N ASN A 202 0.11 -14.25 9.33
CA ASN A 202 -0.83 -13.20 9.70
C ASN A 202 -0.12 -11.85 9.66
N ILE A 203 -0.55 -10.97 8.76
CA ILE A 203 -0.02 -9.62 8.61
C ILE A 203 -0.96 -8.65 9.32
N ALA A 204 -0.52 -8.18 10.47
CA ALA A 204 -1.18 -7.08 11.18
C ALA A 204 -0.97 -5.75 10.44
N GLY A 205 -1.70 -4.72 10.80
CA GLY A 205 -1.49 -3.36 10.32
C GLY A 205 -2.76 -2.67 9.82
N ALA A 206 -2.58 -1.66 8.99
CA ALA A 206 -3.58 -0.74 8.54
C ALA A 206 -4.74 -1.37 7.74
N SER A 207 -5.85 -0.63 7.64
CA SER A 207 -7.04 -1.04 6.88
C SER A 207 -6.83 -1.04 5.37
N VAL A 208 -5.82 -0.31 4.87
CA VAL A 208 -5.52 -0.22 3.44
C VAL A 208 -4.35 -1.11 3.05
N ILE A 209 -4.46 -1.76 1.90
CA ILE A 209 -3.44 -2.69 1.39
C ILE A 209 -2.07 -2.03 1.22
N GLY A 210 -2.01 -0.75 0.83
CA GLY A 210 -0.74 -0.04 0.62
C GLY A 210 0.14 0.01 1.87
N LEU A 211 -0.44 0.30 3.03
CA LEU A 211 0.29 0.30 4.29
C LEU A 211 0.56 -1.12 4.81
N ARG A 212 -0.38 -2.03 4.61
CA ARG A 212 -0.20 -3.43 4.99
C ARG A 212 0.90 -4.13 4.18
N ALA A 213 1.15 -3.65 2.97
CA ALA A 213 2.24 -4.13 2.12
C ALA A 213 3.63 -3.88 2.73
N VAL A 214 3.78 -2.93 3.65
CA VAL A 214 5.01 -2.73 4.44
C VAL A 214 5.27 -3.97 5.32
N GLY A 215 4.24 -4.47 6.01
CA GLY A 215 4.35 -5.71 6.78
C GLY A 215 4.63 -6.94 5.91
N LEU A 216 3.99 -7.02 4.73
CA LEU A 216 4.28 -8.08 3.75
C LEU A 216 5.74 -8.03 3.28
N ALA A 217 6.22 -6.84 2.92
CA ALA A 217 7.59 -6.63 2.47
C ALA A 217 8.61 -6.96 3.57
N HIS A 218 8.37 -6.51 4.82
CA HIS A 218 9.20 -6.86 5.96
C HIS A 218 9.25 -8.38 6.18
N GLY A 219 8.11 -9.04 6.11
CA GLY A 219 7.99 -10.50 6.21
C GLY A 219 8.74 -11.24 5.09
N LEU A 220 8.80 -10.68 3.89
CA LEU A 220 9.59 -11.18 2.76
C LEU A 220 11.10 -10.91 2.87
N GLY A 221 11.56 -10.25 3.93
CA GLY A 221 12.98 -9.98 4.17
C GLY A 221 13.49 -8.64 3.66
N PHE A 222 12.63 -7.77 3.12
CA PHE A 222 13.02 -6.43 2.72
C PHE A 222 13.27 -5.54 3.92
N ARG A 223 14.31 -4.71 3.86
CA ARG A 223 14.72 -3.81 4.95
C ARG A 223 14.86 -2.34 4.53
N GLU A 224 14.78 -2.07 3.25
CA GLU A 224 14.63 -0.72 2.71
C GLU A 224 13.40 -0.70 1.80
N MET A 225 12.43 0.14 2.13
CA MET A 225 11.12 0.18 1.48
C MET A 225 10.82 1.57 0.98
N HIS A 226 10.45 1.68 -0.30
CA HIS A 226 10.06 2.91 -0.95
C HIS A 226 8.58 2.87 -1.27
N LEU A 227 7.78 3.79 -0.72
CA LEU A 227 6.34 3.90 -0.98
C LEU A 227 6.09 4.86 -2.14
N PHE A 228 5.39 4.40 -3.17
CA PHE A 228 4.98 5.18 -4.33
C PHE A 228 3.46 5.13 -4.50
N GLY A 229 2.81 6.28 -4.75
CA GLY A 229 1.37 6.33 -4.98
C GLY A 229 0.54 5.84 -3.80
N ILE A 230 0.99 6.09 -2.56
CA ILE A 230 0.26 5.80 -1.32
C ILE A 230 0.00 7.15 -0.64
N ASP A 231 -0.94 7.90 -1.18
CA ASP A 231 -1.11 9.32 -0.88
C ASP A 231 -2.05 9.61 0.30
N GLY A 232 -3.06 8.76 0.52
CA GLY A 232 -4.09 8.98 1.53
C GLY A 232 -5.03 10.16 1.22
N SER A 233 -4.88 10.79 0.05
CA SER A 233 -5.64 11.95 -0.40
C SER A 233 -5.65 12.03 -1.92
N MET A 234 -6.48 12.92 -2.47
CA MET A 234 -6.51 13.18 -3.91
C MET A 234 -5.67 14.40 -4.27
N LYS A 235 -5.18 14.42 -5.49
CA LYS A 235 -4.54 15.60 -6.07
C LYS A 235 -5.62 16.58 -6.53
N PRO A 236 -5.58 17.86 -6.11
CA PRO A 236 -6.46 18.90 -6.61
C PRO A 236 -6.32 19.04 -8.12
N ALA A 237 -7.37 19.46 -8.78
CA ALA A 237 -7.28 19.86 -10.18
C ALA A 237 -6.45 21.15 -10.29
N ALA A 238 -5.58 21.22 -11.29
CA ALA A 238 -4.81 22.42 -11.57
C ALA A 238 -5.66 23.51 -12.26
N ASP A 239 -6.77 23.13 -12.80
CA ASP A 239 -7.73 23.96 -13.55
C ASP A 239 -9.16 23.49 -13.23
N ASP A 240 -10.13 23.88 -14.05
CA ASP A 240 -11.53 23.43 -13.93
C ASP A 240 -11.76 21.92 -14.19
N SER A 241 -10.69 21.14 -14.35
CA SER A 241 -10.75 19.70 -14.49
C SER A 241 -11.12 18.98 -13.18
N SER A 242 -11.51 17.72 -13.27
CA SER A 242 -11.81 16.92 -12.09
C SER A 242 -10.54 16.57 -11.30
N PRO A 243 -10.59 16.64 -9.95
CA PRO A 243 -9.47 16.20 -9.12
C PRO A 243 -9.08 14.75 -9.42
N LYS A 244 -7.79 14.44 -9.35
CA LYS A 244 -7.28 13.09 -9.60
C LYS A 244 -7.21 12.28 -8.32
N LEU A 245 -7.85 11.12 -8.34
CA LEU A 245 -7.82 10.16 -7.24
C LEU A 245 -6.74 9.11 -7.43
N TYR A 246 -6.52 8.67 -8.67
CA TYR A 246 -5.57 7.64 -9.03
C TYR A 246 -4.67 8.10 -10.18
N ALA A 247 -3.49 7.51 -10.27
CA ALA A 247 -2.60 7.68 -11.41
C ALA A 247 -3.21 7.12 -12.71
N TYR A 248 -4.06 6.08 -12.58
CA TYR A 248 -4.84 5.50 -13.67
C TYR A 248 -6.25 6.06 -13.65
N ASP A 249 -6.70 6.54 -14.81
CA ASP A 249 -7.93 7.30 -14.93
C ASP A 249 -9.20 6.58 -14.47
N LYS A 250 -9.92 7.23 -13.61
CA LYS A 250 -11.33 7.64 -13.69
C LYS A 250 -11.65 8.41 -12.42
N PRO A 251 -12.08 9.66 -12.51
CA PRO A 251 -12.50 10.41 -11.33
C PRO A 251 -13.79 9.78 -10.80
N HIS A 252 -13.70 8.93 -9.79
CA HIS A 252 -14.84 8.58 -8.95
C HIS A 252 -14.90 9.58 -7.81
N ILE A 253 -15.48 10.73 -8.10
CA ILE A 253 -15.90 11.65 -7.03
C ILE A 253 -17.26 11.16 -6.60
N ASP A 254 -17.30 10.37 -5.52
CA ASP A 254 -18.55 10.08 -4.86
C ASP A 254 -18.84 11.14 -3.78
N LYS A 255 -20.06 11.15 -3.28
CA LYS A 255 -20.52 12.09 -2.23
C LYS A 255 -19.82 11.89 -0.88
N THR A 256 -18.92 10.93 -0.75
CA THR A 256 -18.20 10.57 0.50
C THR A 256 -16.91 11.37 0.67
N TRP A 257 -16.52 12.16 -0.31
CA TRP A 257 -15.31 12.99 -0.25
C TRP A 257 -15.50 14.19 0.64
N LYS A 258 -14.55 14.35 1.58
CA LYS A 258 -14.55 15.45 2.55
C LYS A 258 -13.15 16.03 2.67
N ALA A 259 -13.09 17.33 3.02
CA ALA A 259 -11.83 17.94 3.42
C ALA A 259 -11.48 17.51 4.85
N PHE A 260 -10.21 17.25 5.09
CA PHE A 260 -9.66 17.01 6.43
C PHE A 260 -8.32 17.73 6.56
N GLU A 261 -7.97 18.15 7.76
CA GLU A 261 -6.69 18.80 8.01
C GLU A 261 -5.69 17.82 8.63
N VAL A 262 -4.47 17.88 8.12
CA VAL A 262 -3.30 17.28 8.78
C VAL A 262 -2.51 18.40 9.44
N LYS A 263 -2.27 18.27 10.75
CA LYS A 263 -1.42 19.19 11.52
C LYS A 263 -0.23 18.43 12.09
N LEU A 264 0.96 18.89 11.76
CA LEU A 264 2.20 18.33 12.27
C LEU A 264 2.57 18.97 13.63
N THR A 265 3.39 18.28 14.41
CA THR A 265 3.94 18.80 15.68
C THR A 265 4.80 20.05 15.49
N SER A 266 5.40 20.22 14.31
CA SER A 266 6.13 21.42 13.90
C SER A 266 5.25 22.66 13.74
N GLY A 267 3.93 22.52 13.78
CA GLY A 267 2.96 23.57 13.52
C GLY A 267 2.48 23.65 12.06
N TRP A 268 3.13 22.93 11.15
CA TRP A 268 2.64 22.82 9.76
C TRP A 268 1.25 22.20 9.73
N ARG A 269 0.38 22.77 8.92
CA ARG A 269 -0.98 22.29 8.72
C ARG A 269 -1.41 22.47 7.29
N ARG A 270 -2.18 21.52 6.76
CA ARG A 270 -2.72 21.56 5.41
C ARG A 270 -4.01 20.77 5.34
N ALA A 271 -4.95 21.29 4.55
CA ALA A 271 -6.19 20.59 4.24
C ALA A 271 -6.02 19.68 3.00
N PHE A 272 -6.62 18.52 3.07
CA PHE A 272 -6.62 17.51 2.01
C PHE A 272 -8.04 17.05 1.73
N MET A 273 -8.30 16.62 0.49
CA MET A 273 -9.54 15.96 0.12
C MET A 273 -9.36 14.44 0.13
N ALA A 274 -10.21 13.74 0.84
CA ALA A 274 -10.21 12.28 0.87
C ALA A 274 -11.59 11.71 1.20
N ASN A 275 -11.79 10.43 0.88
CA ASN A 275 -12.86 9.65 1.49
C ASN A 275 -12.41 9.15 2.88
N HIS A 276 -13.35 8.59 3.64
CA HIS A 276 -13.07 8.13 5.00
C HIS A 276 -11.99 7.02 5.08
N HIS A 277 -11.86 6.16 4.07
CA HIS A 277 -10.82 5.12 4.05
C HIS A 277 -9.43 5.71 3.84
N MET A 278 -9.31 6.70 2.96
CA MET A 278 -8.05 7.39 2.71
C MET A 278 -7.64 8.25 3.92
N ALA A 279 -8.55 9.06 4.45
CA ALA A 279 -8.27 9.85 5.65
C ALA A 279 -7.84 8.95 6.83
N ARG A 280 -8.52 7.81 6.99
CA ARG A 280 -8.13 6.80 7.97
C ARG A 280 -6.72 6.25 7.72
N SER A 281 -6.36 6.01 6.48
CA SER A 281 -5.01 5.48 6.15
C SER A 281 -3.89 6.43 6.54
N VAL A 282 -4.11 7.75 6.47
CA VAL A 282 -3.14 8.75 6.93
C VAL A 282 -2.90 8.64 8.43
N TYR A 283 -3.97 8.48 9.20
CA TYR A 283 -3.90 8.27 10.63
C TYR A 283 -3.23 6.94 11.00
N GLU A 284 -3.62 5.86 10.32
CA GLU A 284 -3.04 4.53 10.51
C GLU A 284 -1.56 4.48 10.10
N PHE A 285 -1.11 5.32 9.16
CA PHE A 285 0.30 5.45 8.82
C PHE A 285 1.10 5.97 10.01
N GLU A 286 0.67 7.07 10.63
CA GLU A 286 1.34 7.64 11.80
C GLU A 286 1.39 6.64 12.97
N ASP A 287 0.26 5.99 13.26
CA ASP A 287 0.16 4.97 14.31
C ASP A 287 1.07 3.77 14.02
N SER A 288 1.11 3.31 12.78
CA SER A 288 1.96 2.18 12.36
C SER A 288 3.43 2.52 12.51
N MET A 289 3.85 3.72 12.10
CA MET A 289 5.25 4.17 12.26
C MET A 289 5.67 4.18 13.72
N ARG A 290 4.82 4.67 14.62
CA ARG A 290 5.08 4.68 16.06
C ARG A 290 5.10 3.28 16.66
N ASP A 291 4.25 2.39 16.17
CA ASP A 291 4.21 1.00 16.63
C ASP A 291 5.44 0.22 16.19
N TRP A 292 5.85 0.35 14.93
CA TRP A 292 7.06 -0.28 14.43
C TRP A 292 8.31 0.20 15.18
N ASP A 293 8.45 1.52 15.42
CA ASP A 293 9.56 2.06 16.22
C ASP A 293 9.60 1.42 17.63
N ARG A 294 8.43 1.29 18.28
CA ARG A 294 8.34 0.62 19.58
C ARG A 294 8.74 -0.85 19.51
N GLN A 295 8.30 -1.57 18.47
CA GLN A 295 8.63 -3.00 18.31
C GLN A 295 10.11 -3.20 17.99
N ILE A 296 10.72 -2.35 17.18
CA ILE A 296 12.15 -2.36 16.87
C ILE A 296 12.97 -2.10 18.16
N LYS A 297 12.63 -1.05 18.92
CA LYS A 297 13.28 -0.72 20.19
C LYS A 297 13.14 -1.83 21.24
N ALA A 298 12.05 -2.56 21.20
CA ALA A 298 11.80 -3.71 22.06
C ALA A 298 12.46 -5.01 21.57
N GLY A 299 13.18 -5.00 20.45
CA GLY A 299 13.80 -6.18 19.84
C GLY A 299 12.80 -7.21 19.31
N LYS A 300 11.54 -6.83 19.10
CA LYS A 300 10.47 -7.70 18.59
C LYS A 300 10.34 -7.67 17.07
N MET A 301 10.96 -6.70 16.43
CA MET A 301 10.96 -6.51 14.99
C MET A 301 12.35 -6.08 14.54
N GLU A 302 12.82 -6.61 13.42
CA GLU A 302 14.09 -6.18 12.82
C GLU A 302 13.98 -4.76 12.27
N PRO A 303 15.03 -3.94 12.39
CA PRO A 303 15.04 -2.59 11.85
C PRO A 303 14.86 -2.56 10.34
N PHE A 304 14.16 -1.57 9.86
CA PHE A 304 14.03 -1.26 8.44
C PHE A 304 13.97 0.25 8.22
N SER A 305 14.25 0.68 7.00
CA SER A 305 14.05 2.07 6.56
C SER A 305 12.84 2.17 5.64
N LEU A 306 12.16 3.30 5.74
CA LEU A 306 11.00 3.61 4.92
C LEU A 306 11.19 4.99 4.29
N ARG A 307 10.97 5.07 2.96
CA ARG A 307 10.97 6.32 2.20
C ARG A 307 9.62 6.51 1.52
N VAL A 308 9.03 7.68 1.66
CA VAL A 308 7.75 8.00 1.03
C VAL A 308 8.00 8.94 -0.14
N HIS A 309 7.62 8.49 -1.33
CA HIS A 309 7.66 9.28 -2.55
C HIS A 309 6.29 9.89 -2.80
N GLY A 310 6.24 11.21 -2.96
CA GLY A 310 5.02 11.94 -3.20
C GLY A 310 5.17 13.40 -2.80
N ASN A 311 4.37 14.25 -3.40
CA ASN A 311 4.40 15.68 -3.10
C ASN A 311 3.55 15.97 -1.83
N PRO A 312 4.16 16.53 -0.76
CA PRO A 312 3.44 16.88 0.47
C PRO A 312 2.31 17.90 0.25
N ASP A 313 2.28 18.57 -0.88
CA ASP A 313 1.25 19.55 -1.20
C ASP A 313 -0.12 18.93 -1.43
N TYR A 314 -0.16 17.66 -1.86
CA TYR A 314 -1.43 16.95 -2.06
C TYR A 314 -1.40 15.50 -1.56
N SER A 315 -0.24 14.95 -1.19
CA SER A 315 -0.13 13.63 -0.54
C SER A 315 -0.08 13.80 0.98
N ALA A 316 -1.18 13.47 1.65
CA ALA A 316 -1.27 13.60 3.10
C ALA A 316 -0.30 12.66 3.83
N ILE A 317 -0.07 11.46 3.28
CA ILE A 317 0.92 10.50 3.83
C ILE A 317 2.34 11.06 3.68
N ALA A 318 2.69 11.64 2.52
CA ALA A 318 4.00 12.25 2.35
C ALA A 318 4.23 13.42 3.32
N MET A 319 3.21 14.25 3.57
CA MET A 319 3.28 15.32 4.57
C MET A 319 3.53 14.77 5.97
N VAL A 320 2.80 13.74 6.39
CA VAL A 320 2.99 13.11 7.72
C VAL A 320 4.37 12.48 7.82
N ALA A 321 4.82 11.78 6.78
CA ALA A 321 6.15 11.18 6.73
C ALA A 321 7.26 12.21 6.91
N ALA A 322 7.19 13.34 6.20
CA ALA A 322 8.12 14.44 6.33
C ALA A 322 8.14 15.01 7.77
N GLY A 323 6.95 15.18 8.37
CA GLY A 323 6.81 15.65 9.76
C GLY A 323 7.35 14.69 10.80
N MET A 324 7.45 13.41 10.49
CA MET A 324 8.04 12.39 11.37
C MET A 324 9.55 12.17 11.12
N GLY A 325 10.17 12.94 10.21
CA GLY A 325 11.57 12.76 9.82
C GLY A 325 11.82 11.49 8.97
N VAL A 326 10.76 10.90 8.45
CA VAL A 326 10.85 9.85 7.43
C VAL A 326 11.15 10.58 6.12
N HIS A 327 12.35 10.43 5.58
CA HIS A 327 12.81 11.20 4.44
C HIS A 327 11.84 11.09 3.26
N ALA A 328 11.20 12.20 2.93
CA ALA A 328 10.52 12.35 1.66
C ALA A 328 11.61 12.50 0.57
N ALA A 329 11.50 11.75 -0.49
CA ALA A 329 12.50 11.72 -1.56
C ALA A 329 12.65 13.03 -2.35
N ALA A 330 11.91 14.08 -2.02
CA ALA A 330 12.00 15.39 -2.69
C ALA A 330 13.39 16.04 -2.61
N GLU A 331 14.19 15.73 -1.58
CA GLU A 331 15.53 16.31 -1.43
C GLU A 331 16.62 15.54 -2.17
N GLU A 332 16.39 14.29 -2.58
CA GLU A 332 17.40 13.49 -3.26
C GLU A 332 17.41 13.64 -4.79
N ASN A 333 16.44 14.31 -5.39
CA ASN A 333 16.44 14.54 -6.84
C ASN A 333 17.65 15.38 -7.32
N GLU A 334 18.29 16.16 -6.43
CA GLU A 334 19.54 16.85 -6.76
C GLU A 334 20.78 15.95 -6.69
N THR A 335 20.76 14.87 -5.92
CA THR A 335 21.89 13.95 -5.77
C THR A 335 21.87 12.78 -6.74
N TYR A 336 20.69 12.35 -7.21
CA TYR A 336 20.57 11.26 -8.18
C TYR A 336 21.06 11.58 -9.61
N GLY A 337 21.35 12.85 -9.91
CA GLY A 337 21.91 13.28 -11.20
C GLY A 337 23.43 13.22 -11.30
N LYS A 338 24.16 13.02 -10.20
CA LYS A 338 25.62 12.98 -10.22
C LYS A 338 26.11 11.54 -10.26
N ALA A 339 26.66 11.13 -11.39
CA ALA A 339 27.38 9.85 -11.49
C ALA A 339 28.49 9.80 -10.42
N PRO A 340 28.74 8.63 -9.78
CA PRO A 340 29.84 8.49 -8.84
C PRO A 340 31.17 8.85 -9.57
N PRO A 341 32.11 9.50 -8.89
CA PRO A 341 33.40 9.78 -9.48
C PRO A 341 34.06 8.48 -9.93
N LYS A 342 34.52 8.45 -11.18
CA LYS A 342 35.32 7.35 -11.69
C LYS A 342 36.64 7.32 -10.91
N THR A 343 36.82 6.32 -10.07
CA THR A 343 38.13 5.94 -9.52
C THR A 343 38.82 5.00 -10.49
#